data_ed91877e707197d772e301d2968337df
#
_entry.id   ed91877e707197d772e301d2968337df
#
_cell.length_a   1.000
_cell.length_b   1.000
_cell.length_c   1.000
_cell.angle_alpha   90.00
_cell.angle_beta   90.00
_cell.angle_gamma   90.00
#
_symmetry.space_group_name_H-M   'P 1'
#
loop_
_entity.id
_entity.type
_entity.pdbx_description
1 polymer ?
#
loop_
_entity_poly.entity_id
_entity_poly.type
_entity_poly.pdbx_seq_one_letter_code
_entity_poly.pdbx_strand_id
1 'polypeptide(L)'
;MTDLEAVLTGFRDATTCAASVWLADGARPPKRLATAVPAVGTIGWTPPLDGSEAKLVESPGGAVYLVPVPGQRRAWLAVGPSRATQVSLEASARFLLPVVAQSLQSSLEVEHAANELAERYEEINLLYTITEILGRTVSLEEAAATILREISETVGARRGSILVHDRVTDTLQTVAALGVSVLDIPPIALQDECSVSARVFREQRAMIVEEDPTGQCEAEAYYRRGLMLSVPIMWTMPAGGTEPLGVVNLSDRSTQQPFSAGDQKLITAIATQIATAIQNTRLVRASLSQQRLVQELSLAHDLQLKLLPDPKVAMPEAEAAARVMPAESVGGDFYHIVRLGRARTGVMIGDVSSHGYRAALIMALAMSASTIHAQAAADPGEMLNALLFTLRE
;
A
#
# COMPACT_ATOMS: atom_id res chain seq x y z
N MET A 1 -15.33 0.89 -36.40
CA MET A 1 -16.42 0.33 -37.26
C MET A 1 -16.99 1.36 -38.22
N THR A 2 -17.20 2.60 -37.84
CA THR A 2 -17.68 3.71 -38.69
C THR A 2 -16.82 3.97 -39.93
N ASP A 3 -15.50 3.88 -39.83
CA ASP A 3 -14.58 4.13 -40.95
C ASP A 3 -14.64 3.03 -42.01
N LEU A 4 -14.78 1.77 -41.62
CA LEU A 4 -14.86 0.65 -42.54
C LEU A 4 -16.17 0.67 -43.34
N GLU A 5 -17.28 1.02 -42.70
CA GLU A 5 -18.57 1.20 -43.38
C GLU A 5 -18.55 2.37 -44.36
N ALA A 6 -17.86 3.46 -44.02
CA ALA A 6 -17.67 4.60 -44.88
C ALA A 6 -16.84 4.24 -46.14
N VAL A 7 -15.76 3.47 -45.98
CA VAL A 7 -14.93 2.96 -47.07
C VAL A 7 -15.77 2.06 -48.02
N LEU A 8 -16.51 1.11 -47.46
CA LEU A 8 -17.35 0.22 -48.27
C LEU A 8 -18.48 0.98 -48.98
N THR A 9 -19.07 1.96 -48.32
CA THR A 9 -20.12 2.79 -48.92
C THR A 9 -19.58 3.65 -50.07
N GLY A 10 -18.43 4.30 -49.88
CA GLY A 10 -17.74 5.06 -50.92
C GLY A 10 -17.37 4.19 -52.13
N PHE A 11 -16.91 2.97 -51.88
CA PHE A 11 -16.63 2.01 -52.94
C PHE A 11 -17.90 1.61 -53.71
N ARG A 12 -18.99 1.32 -53.02
CA ARG A 12 -20.27 1.01 -53.63
C ARG A 12 -20.78 2.18 -54.52
N ASP A 13 -20.70 3.41 -54.00
CA ASP A 13 -21.20 4.59 -54.68
C ASP A 13 -20.39 4.87 -55.95
N ALA A 14 -19.09 4.57 -55.94
CA ALA A 14 -18.20 4.76 -57.10
C ALA A 14 -18.30 3.63 -58.13
N THR A 15 -18.59 2.38 -57.72
CA THR A 15 -18.53 1.19 -58.62
C THR A 15 -19.88 0.53 -58.85
N THR A 16 -20.92 0.91 -58.11
CA THR A 16 -22.23 0.25 -58.05
C THR A 16 -22.16 -1.22 -57.63
N CYS A 17 -21.01 -1.66 -57.12
CA CYS A 17 -20.76 -3.02 -56.69
C CYS A 17 -20.89 -3.08 -55.15
N ALA A 18 -21.62 -4.07 -54.64
CA ALA A 18 -21.70 -4.30 -53.19
C ALA A 18 -20.40 -4.86 -52.65
N ALA A 19 -20.07 -4.47 -51.41
CA ALA A 19 -18.95 -5.05 -50.68
C ALA A 19 -19.31 -5.25 -49.20
N SER A 20 -18.77 -6.29 -48.59
CA SER A 20 -18.95 -6.57 -47.17
C SER A 20 -17.75 -7.28 -46.60
N VAL A 21 -17.48 -7.05 -45.30
CA VAL A 21 -16.40 -7.70 -44.56
C VAL A 21 -16.99 -8.64 -43.52
N TRP A 22 -16.43 -9.83 -43.43
CA TRP A 22 -16.92 -10.94 -42.63
C TRP A 22 -15.79 -11.51 -41.74
N LEU A 23 -16.16 -12.03 -40.57
CA LEU A 23 -15.29 -12.81 -39.70
C LEU A 23 -15.72 -14.28 -39.72
N ALA A 24 -14.77 -15.16 -39.97
CA ALA A 24 -14.95 -16.59 -39.78
C ALA A 24 -14.72 -16.95 -38.30
N ASP A 25 -15.74 -17.50 -37.63
CA ASP A 25 -15.70 -17.81 -36.18
C ASP A 25 -15.70 -19.34 -35.95
N GLY A 26 -14.86 -20.08 -36.70
CA GLY A 26 -14.67 -21.52 -36.53
C GLY A 26 -15.96 -22.34 -36.62
N ALA A 27 -16.53 -22.75 -35.48
CA ALA A 27 -17.74 -23.57 -35.40
C ALA A 27 -19.05 -22.79 -35.46
N ARG A 28 -19.01 -21.46 -35.44
CA ARG A 28 -20.19 -20.59 -35.51
C ARG A 28 -20.38 -20.03 -36.92
N PRO A 29 -21.61 -19.63 -37.28
CA PRO A 29 -21.84 -18.99 -38.58
C PRO A 29 -21.01 -17.67 -38.65
N PRO A 30 -20.45 -17.35 -39.84
CA PRO A 30 -19.66 -16.15 -40.05
C PRO A 30 -20.41 -14.90 -39.64
N LYS A 31 -19.69 -14.00 -38.91
CA LYS A 31 -20.23 -12.73 -38.46
C LYS A 31 -19.86 -11.62 -39.44
N ARG A 32 -20.87 -10.87 -39.91
CA ARG A 32 -20.66 -9.71 -40.74
C ARG A 32 -20.21 -8.53 -39.90
N LEU A 33 -19.05 -7.95 -40.23
CA LEU A 33 -18.46 -6.78 -39.52
C LEU A 33 -18.97 -5.46 -40.10
N ALA A 34 -18.98 -5.34 -41.42
CA ALA A 34 -19.41 -4.14 -42.12
C ALA A 34 -19.97 -4.48 -43.48
N THR A 35 -20.84 -3.62 -44.01
CA THR A 35 -21.46 -3.85 -45.35
C THR A 35 -21.87 -2.53 -46.00
N ALA A 36 -21.68 -2.47 -47.32
CA ALA A 36 -22.32 -1.48 -48.17
C ALA A 36 -23.19 -2.25 -49.20
N VAL A 37 -24.34 -2.70 -48.80
CA VAL A 37 -25.26 -3.46 -49.67
C VAL A 37 -26.27 -2.50 -50.32
N PRO A 38 -26.51 -2.62 -51.62
CA PRO A 38 -27.71 -2.01 -52.24
C PRO A 38 -28.97 -2.61 -51.57
N ALA A 39 -29.99 -1.83 -51.40
CA ALA A 39 -31.17 -2.12 -50.57
C ALA A 39 -32.04 -3.33 -50.99
N VAL A 40 -31.65 -4.10 -51.98
CA VAL A 40 -32.44 -5.24 -52.49
C VAL A 40 -31.54 -6.46 -52.68
N GLY A 41 -31.75 -7.53 -51.90
CA GLY A 41 -31.44 -8.88 -52.34
C GLY A 41 -30.45 -9.72 -51.49
N THR A 42 -29.93 -9.27 -50.33
CA THR A 42 -28.97 -10.11 -49.56
C THR A 42 -29.34 -10.29 -48.08
N ILE A 43 -30.61 -10.27 -47.74
CA ILE A 43 -31.08 -10.63 -46.40
C ILE A 43 -31.04 -12.16 -46.26
N GLY A 44 -30.18 -12.67 -45.36
CA GLY A 44 -30.14 -14.10 -45.01
C GLY A 44 -29.06 -14.98 -45.68
N TRP A 45 -28.26 -14.41 -46.62
CA TRP A 45 -27.14 -15.17 -47.18
C TRP A 45 -25.85 -15.00 -46.36
N THR A 46 -25.19 -16.13 -46.10
CA THR A 46 -23.93 -16.17 -45.38
C THR A 46 -22.86 -16.80 -46.30
N PRO A 47 -21.71 -16.14 -46.51
CA PRO A 47 -20.67 -16.67 -47.37
C PRO A 47 -20.01 -17.91 -46.76
N PRO A 48 -19.67 -18.94 -47.58
CA PRO A 48 -18.88 -20.07 -47.13
C PRO A 48 -17.42 -19.65 -46.98
N LEU A 49 -17.00 -19.34 -45.76
CA LEU A 49 -15.66 -18.86 -45.43
C LEU A 49 -14.73 -20.02 -45.00
N ASP A 50 -14.58 -20.99 -45.89
CA ASP A 50 -13.70 -22.14 -45.75
C ASP A 50 -12.46 -22.01 -46.65
N GLY A 51 -11.32 -22.48 -46.16
CA GLY A 51 -10.06 -22.41 -46.91
C GLY A 51 -9.26 -21.10 -46.64
N SER A 52 -8.17 -20.94 -47.38
CA SER A 52 -7.24 -19.80 -47.28
C SER A 52 -7.06 -19.05 -48.60
N GLU A 53 -7.77 -19.47 -49.66
CA GLU A 53 -7.62 -18.90 -51.00
C GLU A 53 -8.85 -18.12 -51.44
N ALA A 54 -8.62 -17.15 -52.31
CA ALA A 54 -9.68 -16.40 -52.92
C ALA A 54 -10.54 -17.29 -53.82
N LYS A 55 -11.88 -17.12 -53.80
CA LYS A 55 -12.81 -17.93 -54.58
C LYS A 55 -14.03 -17.14 -55.03
N LEU A 56 -14.59 -17.59 -56.15
CA LEU A 56 -15.90 -17.13 -56.63
C LEU A 56 -16.99 -18.05 -56.12
N VAL A 57 -18.07 -17.47 -55.60
CA VAL A 57 -19.20 -18.20 -55.01
C VAL A 57 -20.50 -17.64 -55.56
N GLU A 58 -21.48 -18.46 -55.90
CA GLU A 58 -22.83 -18.05 -56.30
C GLU A 58 -23.65 -17.68 -55.04
N SER A 59 -24.36 -16.58 -55.16
CA SER A 59 -25.30 -16.10 -54.14
C SER A 59 -26.69 -15.87 -54.79
N PRO A 60 -27.77 -15.73 -54.03
CA PRO A 60 -29.12 -15.45 -54.58
C PRO A 60 -29.20 -14.17 -55.43
N GLY A 61 -28.25 -13.27 -55.29
CA GLY A 61 -28.19 -12.00 -56.03
C GLY A 61 -27.20 -11.97 -57.18
N GLY A 62 -26.44 -13.06 -57.43
CA GLY A 62 -25.38 -13.16 -58.43
C GLY A 62 -24.03 -13.60 -57.83
N ALA A 63 -22.98 -13.58 -58.65
CA ALA A 63 -21.64 -14.01 -58.23
C ALA A 63 -21.03 -13.07 -57.18
N VAL A 64 -20.35 -13.66 -56.19
CA VAL A 64 -19.59 -12.94 -55.13
C VAL A 64 -18.17 -13.48 -55.15
N TYR A 65 -17.20 -12.56 -55.17
CA TYR A 65 -15.79 -12.86 -55.04
C TYR A 65 -15.35 -12.73 -53.59
N LEU A 66 -14.93 -13.83 -52.99
CA LEU A 66 -14.44 -13.89 -51.60
C LEU A 66 -12.92 -13.90 -51.60
N VAL A 67 -12.33 -13.00 -50.81
CA VAL A 67 -10.86 -12.93 -50.67
C VAL A 67 -10.49 -12.77 -49.20
N PRO A 68 -9.52 -13.57 -48.68
CA PRO A 68 -9.03 -13.41 -47.32
C PRO A 68 -8.30 -12.07 -47.16
N VAL A 69 -8.52 -11.39 -46.04
CA VAL A 69 -7.84 -10.12 -45.76
C VAL A 69 -6.45 -10.40 -45.22
N PRO A 70 -5.38 -9.90 -45.86
CA PRO A 70 -4.00 -10.11 -45.42
C PRO A 70 -3.78 -9.66 -43.97
N GLY A 71 -2.99 -10.42 -43.21
CA GLY A 71 -2.68 -10.11 -41.82
C GLY A 71 -3.81 -10.43 -40.83
N GLN A 72 -5.00 -10.74 -41.29
CA GLN A 72 -6.20 -11.02 -40.49
C GLN A 72 -6.69 -12.45 -40.72
N ARG A 73 -6.20 -13.42 -39.95
CA ARG A 73 -6.44 -14.88 -40.20
C ARG A 73 -7.91 -15.32 -40.29
N ARG A 74 -8.85 -14.46 -39.87
CA ARG A 74 -10.29 -14.81 -39.86
C ARG A 74 -11.18 -13.81 -40.60
N ALA A 75 -10.58 -12.76 -41.20
CA ALA A 75 -11.34 -11.74 -41.90
C ALA A 75 -11.37 -12.02 -43.41
N TRP A 76 -12.53 -11.80 -44.03
CA TRP A 76 -12.79 -11.99 -45.44
C TRP A 76 -13.49 -10.77 -46.03
N LEU A 77 -13.03 -10.33 -47.19
CA LEU A 77 -13.70 -9.37 -48.03
C LEU A 77 -14.55 -10.08 -49.03
N ALA A 78 -15.84 -9.79 -49.09
CA ALA A 78 -16.77 -10.26 -50.10
C ALA A 78 -17.13 -9.09 -51.01
N VAL A 79 -16.89 -9.24 -52.30
CA VAL A 79 -17.24 -8.25 -53.32
C VAL A 79 -18.32 -8.85 -54.21
N GLY A 80 -19.46 -8.20 -54.29
CA GLY A 80 -20.69 -8.73 -54.88
C GLY A 80 -21.84 -8.77 -53.87
N PRO A 81 -23.05 -9.22 -54.27
CA PRO A 81 -23.39 -9.86 -55.55
C PRO A 81 -23.42 -8.87 -56.73
N SER A 82 -22.98 -9.33 -57.89
CA SER A 82 -23.02 -8.56 -59.12
C SER A 82 -23.21 -9.50 -60.31
N ARG A 83 -23.79 -8.96 -61.40
CA ARG A 83 -23.85 -9.59 -62.71
C ARG A 83 -22.57 -9.32 -63.53
N ALA A 84 -21.60 -8.63 -62.97
CA ALA A 84 -20.31 -8.38 -63.61
C ALA A 84 -19.51 -9.70 -63.84
N THR A 85 -18.58 -9.64 -64.78
CA THR A 85 -17.69 -10.79 -65.04
C THR A 85 -16.75 -11.03 -63.84
N GLN A 86 -16.27 -12.28 -63.69
CA GLN A 86 -15.32 -12.66 -62.65
C GLN A 86 -14.07 -11.74 -62.60
N VAL A 87 -13.52 -11.39 -63.76
CA VAL A 87 -12.37 -10.49 -63.89
C VAL A 87 -12.65 -9.09 -63.28
N SER A 88 -13.86 -8.58 -63.47
CA SER A 88 -14.27 -7.30 -62.89
C SER A 88 -14.41 -7.35 -61.37
N LEU A 89 -14.95 -8.44 -60.81
CA LEU A 89 -15.07 -8.64 -59.38
C LEU A 89 -13.71 -8.81 -58.71
N GLU A 90 -12.81 -9.58 -59.34
CA GLU A 90 -11.44 -9.76 -58.85
C GLU A 90 -10.67 -8.44 -58.86
N ALA A 91 -10.74 -7.65 -59.94
CA ALA A 91 -10.10 -6.32 -60.02
C ALA A 91 -10.61 -5.38 -58.94
N SER A 92 -11.93 -5.39 -58.69
CA SER A 92 -12.57 -4.60 -57.61
C SER A 92 -12.11 -5.03 -56.24
N ALA A 93 -11.98 -6.34 -56.00
CA ALA A 93 -11.46 -6.85 -54.73
C ALA A 93 -9.99 -6.49 -54.51
N ARG A 94 -9.16 -6.60 -55.55
CA ARG A 94 -7.73 -6.18 -55.47
C ARG A 94 -7.56 -4.71 -55.13
N PHE A 95 -8.43 -3.85 -55.64
CA PHE A 95 -8.43 -2.43 -55.34
C PHE A 95 -8.84 -2.15 -53.89
N LEU A 96 -9.91 -2.77 -53.42
CA LEU A 96 -10.51 -2.54 -52.11
C LEU A 96 -9.74 -3.23 -50.96
N LEU A 97 -9.11 -4.37 -51.22
CA LEU A 97 -8.48 -5.21 -50.23
C LEU A 97 -7.41 -4.50 -49.36
N PRO A 98 -6.46 -3.70 -49.92
CA PRO A 98 -5.48 -2.96 -49.12
C PRO A 98 -6.11 -1.94 -48.17
N VAL A 99 -7.15 -1.25 -48.62
CA VAL A 99 -7.85 -0.23 -47.83
C VAL A 99 -8.62 -0.89 -46.69
N VAL A 100 -9.28 -2.01 -46.95
CA VAL A 100 -9.99 -2.78 -45.92
C VAL A 100 -8.99 -3.38 -44.93
N ALA A 101 -7.88 -3.93 -45.40
CA ALA A 101 -6.83 -4.47 -44.51
C ALA A 101 -6.27 -3.37 -43.60
N GLN A 102 -5.95 -2.21 -44.14
CA GLN A 102 -5.45 -1.07 -43.38
C GLN A 102 -6.50 -0.58 -42.35
N SER A 103 -7.76 -0.42 -42.76
CA SER A 103 -8.83 0.02 -41.84
C SER A 103 -9.07 -0.96 -40.71
N LEU A 104 -9.06 -2.28 -40.97
CA LEU A 104 -9.19 -3.29 -39.94
C LEU A 104 -8.00 -3.30 -38.98
N GLN A 105 -6.79 -3.16 -39.51
CA GLN A 105 -5.59 -3.10 -38.69
C GLN A 105 -5.59 -1.87 -37.78
N SER A 106 -5.90 -0.69 -38.32
CA SER A 106 -5.99 0.54 -37.51
C SER A 106 -7.08 0.42 -36.43
N SER A 107 -8.21 -0.20 -36.75
CA SER A 107 -9.30 -0.40 -35.75
C SER A 107 -8.85 -1.30 -34.60
N LEU A 108 -8.12 -2.37 -34.89
CA LEU A 108 -7.56 -3.29 -33.88
C LEU A 108 -6.48 -2.61 -33.04
N GLU A 109 -5.60 -1.83 -33.65
CA GLU A 109 -4.57 -1.06 -32.94
C GLU A 109 -5.20 -0.04 -31.98
N VAL A 110 -6.24 0.67 -32.42
CA VAL A 110 -6.99 1.62 -31.57
C VAL A 110 -7.70 0.88 -30.42
N GLU A 111 -8.34 -0.24 -30.69
CA GLU A 111 -9.00 -1.04 -29.65
C GLU A 111 -7.98 -1.58 -28.62
N HIS A 112 -6.83 -2.07 -29.09
CA HIS A 112 -5.76 -2.54 -28.21
C HIS A 112 -5.19 -1.39 -27.37
N ALA A 113 -4.91 -0.24 -27.99
CA ALA A 113 -4.43 0.95 -27.28
C ALA A 113 -5.47 1.47 -26.26
N ALA A 114 -6.75 1.44 -26.61
CA ALA A 114 -7.82 1.85 -25.70
C ALA A 114 -7.93 0.92 -24.47
N ASN A 115 -7.81 -0.39 -24.70
CA ASN A 115 -7.83 -1.38 -23.61
C ASN A 115 -6.60 -1.23 -22.71
N GLU A 116 -5.41 -1.05 -23.29
CA GLU A 116 -4.18 -0.79 -22.52
C GLU A 116 -4.28 0.50 -21.71
N LEU A 117 -4.83 1.55 -22.30
CA LEU A 117 -5.06 2.82 -21.60
C LEU A 117 -6.07 2.66 -20.45
N ALA A 118 -7.15 1.90 -20.64
CA ALA A 118 -8.14 1.62 -19.60
C ALA A 118 -7.52 0.86 -18.42
N GLU A 119 -6.72 -0.19 -18.70
CA GLU A 119 -5.98 -0.93 -17.66
C GLU A 119 -5.03 -0.02 -16.89
N ARG A 120 -4.29 0.86 -17.58
CA ARG A 120 -3.40 1.83 -16.94
C ARG A 120 -4.14 2.85 -16.09
N TYR A 121 -5.31 3.27 -16.54
CA TYR A 121 -6.14 4.20 -15.79
C TYR A 121 -6.67 3.58 -14.50
N GLU A 122 -7.12 2.32 -14.55
CA GLU A 122 -7.55 1.58 -13.35
C GLU A 122 -6.42 1.40 -12.35
N GLU A 123 -5.20 1.05 -12.82
CA GLU A 123 -4.00 0.94 -11.99
C GLU A 123 -3.67 2.25 -11.25
N ILE A 124 -3.69 3.37 -11.99
CA ILE A 124 -3.44 4.71 -11.43
C ILE A 124 -4.52 5.10 -10.43
N ASN A 125 -5.79 4.86 -10.75
CA ASN A 125 -6.90 5.20 -9.87
C ASN A 125 -6.84 4.42 -8.55
N LEU A 126 -6.46 3.15 -8.59
CA LEU A 126 -6.25 2.35 -7.38
C LEU A 126 -5.13 2.94 -6.50
N LEU A 127 -4.01 3.37 -7.10
CA LEU A 127 -2.92 4.00 -6.34
C LEU A 127 -3.36 5.31 -5.68
N TYR A 128 -4.19 6.12 -6.35
CA TYR A 128 -4.76 7.33 -5.74
C TYR A 128 -5.70 7.00 -4.58
N THR A 129 -6.58 6.02 -4.74
CA THR A 129 -7.51 5.57 -3.68
C THR A 129 -6.74 5.09 -2.45
N ILE A 130 -5.68 4.31 -2.64
CA ILE A 130 -4.81 3.83 -1.55
C ILE A 130 -4.12 5.00 -0.84
N THR A 131 -3.61 5.97 -1.60
CA THR A 131 -2.97 7.16 -1.02
C THR A 131 -3.96 7.97 -0.19
N GLU A 132 -5.21 8.10 -0.63
CA GLU A 132 -6.27 8.77 0.10
C GLU A 132 -6.63 8.04 1.41
N ILE A 133 -6.77 6.70 1.36
CA ILE A 133 -7.02 5.86 2.54
C ILE A 133 -5.91 6.08 3.58
N LEU A 134 -4.64 6.03 3.15
CA LEU A 134 -3.48 6.22 4.01
C LEU A 134 -3.40 7.62 4.61
N GLY A 135 -3.90 8.64 3.90
CA GLY A 135 -3.93 10.03 4.37
C GLY A 135 -5.01 10.34 5.41
N ARG A 136 -6.09 9.56 5.42
CA ARG A 136 -7.25 9.78 6.30
C ARG A 136 -7.27 8.92 7.56
N THR A 137 -6.60 7.78 7.53
CA THR A 137 -6.71 6.77 8.59
C THR A 137 -5.56 6.91 9.58
N VAL A 138 -5.89 7.02 10.86
CA VAL A 138 -4.91 7.15 11.95
C VAL A 138 -4.38 5.77 12.40
N SER A 139 -5.17 4.71 12.19
CA SER A 139 -4.80 3.33 12.54
C SER A 139 -4.21 2.60 11.33
N LEU A 140 -3.01 2.03 11.52
CA LEU A 140 -2.37 1.19 10.51
C LEU A 140 -3.22 -0.04 10.17
N GLU A 141 -3.85 -0.63 11.16
CA GLU A 141 -4.66 -1.83 11.06
C GLU A 141 -5.90 -1.60 10.19
N GLU A 142 -6.60 -0.47 10.39
CA GLU A 142 -7.76 -0.08 9.58
C GLU A 142 -7.37 0.24 8.15
N ALA A 143 -6.28 1.00 7.96
CA ALA A 143 -5.76 1.31 6.63
C ALA A 143 -5.36 0.03 5.89
N ALA A 144 -4.60 -0.86 6.54
CA ALA A 144 -4.15 -2.13 5.98
C ALA A 144 -5.34 -3.03 5.59
N ALA A 145 -6.39 -3.12 6.44
CA ALA A 145 -7.58 -3.91 6.14
C ALA A 145 -8.35 -3.36 4.91
N THR A 146 -8.46 -2.04 4.79
CA THR A 146 -9.12 -1.41 3.65
C THR A 146 -8.31 -1.60 2.37
N ILE A 147 -7.00 -1.37 2.41
CA ILE A 147 -6.10 -1.58 1.27
C ILE A 147 -6.12 -3.04 0.84
N LEU A 148 -6.04 -3.99 1.78
CA LEU A 148 -6.07 -5.41 1.46
C LEU A 148 -7.35 -5.80 0.72
N ARG A 149 -8.48 -5.21 1.06
CA ARG A 149 -9.75 -5.44 0.36
C ARG A 149 -9.70 -4.90 -1.06
N GLU A 150 -9.31 -3.65 -1.26
CA GLU A 150 -9.21 -3.01 -2.57
C GLU A 150 -8.30 -3.78 -3.54
N ILE A 151 -7.10 -4.15 -3.07
CA ILE A 151 -6.18 -4.93 -3.89
C ILE A 151 -6.70 -6.33 -4.20
N SER A 152 -7.36 -6.97 -3.23
CA SER A 152 -7.93 -8.31 -3.40
C SER A 152 -9.06 -8.32 -4.42
N GLU A 153 -9.92 -7.30 -4.41
CA GLU A 153 -10.99 -7.12 -5.41
C GLU A 153 -10.41 -6.90 -6.81
N THR A 154 -9.40 -6.02 -6.93
CA THR A 154 -8.75 -5.70 -8.21
C THR A 154 -8.07 -6.93 -8.83
N VAL A 155 -7.34 -7.70 -8.02
CA VAL A 155 -6.57 -8.87 -8.49
C VAL A 155 -7.42 -10.15 -8.50
N GLY A 156 -8.62 -10.09 -7.93
CA GLY A 156 -9.54 -11.23 -7.84
C GLY A 156 -9.10 -12.28 -6.82
N ALA A 157 -8.37 -11.90 -5.77
CA ALA A 157 -7.99 -12.78 -4.67
C ALA A 157 -9.11 -12.86 -3.62
N ARG A 158 -9.37 -14.04 -3.07
CA ARG A 158 -10.38 -14.23 -2.00
C ARG A 158 -9.77 -14.25 -0.62
N ARG A 159 -8.46 -14.46 -0.55
CA ARG A 159 -7.69 -14.51 0.69
C ARG A 159 -6.45 -13.67 0.58
N GLY A 160 -6.05 -13.09 1.68
CA GLY A 160 -4.84 -12.31 1.75
C GLY A 160 -4.48 -11.93 3.17
N SER A 161 -3.26 -11.46 3.36
CA SER A 161 -2.77 -10.92 4.61
C SER A 161 -1.75 -9.82 4.38
N ILE A 162 -1.69 -8.88 5.32
CA ILE A 162 -0.60 -7.93 5.45
C ILE A 162 0.08 -8.21 6.79
N LEU A 163 1.36 -8.54 6.72
CA LEU A 163 2.21 -8.84 7.85
C LEU A 163 3.25 -7.74 8.02
N VAL A 164 3.48 -7.29 9.25
CA VAL A 164 4.45 -6.26 9.58
C VAL A 164 5.49 -6.80 10.56
N HIS A 165 6.73 -6.47 10.34
CA HIS A 165 7.84 -6.90 11.19
C HIS A 165 7.81 -6.17 12.54
N ASP A 166 7.71 -6.95 13.62
CA ASP A 166 7.93 -6.51 14.98
C ASP A 166 9.40 -6.75 15.35
N ARG A 167 10.14 -5.65 15.52
CA ARG A 167 11.57 -5.68 15.86
C ARG A 167 11.86 -6.17 17.27
N VAL A 168 10.86 -6.15 18.17
CA VAL A 168 11.07 -6.57 19.57
C VAL A 168 11.02 -8.08 19.68
N THR A 169 10.07 -8.71 19.00
CA THR A 169 9.89 -10.16 19.01
C THR A 169 10.57 -10.87 17.85
N ASP A 170 11.11 -10.13 16.87
CA ASP A 170 11.70 -10.61 15.62
C ASP A 170 10.76 -11.55 14.83
N THR A 171 9.49 -11.16 14.77
CA THR A 171 8.42 -11.90 14.10
C THR A 171 7.64 -11.04 13.10
N LEU A 172 6.98 -11.68 12.14
CA LEU A 172 5.97 -11.05 11.30
C LEU A 172 4.60 -11.16 11.99
N GLN A 173 4.03 -10.01 12.33
CA GLN A 173 2.72 -9.88 12.96
C GLN A 173 1.66 -9.56 11.91
N THR A 174 0.53 -10.26 11.92
CA THR A 174 -0.58 -9.97 11.00
C THR A 174 -1.32 -8.71 11.44
N VAL A 175 -1.33 -7.68 10.59
CA VAL A 175 -2.05 -6.42 10.83
C VAL A 175 -3.39 -6.36 10.09
N ALA A 176 -3.52 -7.09 8.98
CA ALA A 176 -4.77 -7.25 8.25
C ALA A 176 -4.85 -8.64 7.61
N ALA A 177 -6.06 -9.19 7.54
CA ALA A 177 -6.34 -10.45 6.86
C ALA A 177 -7.70 -10.41 6.17
N LEU A 178 -7.82 -11.14 5.04
CA LEU A 178 -9.04 -11.33 4.27
C LEU A 178 -9.46 -12.80 4.29
N GLY A 179 -10.73 -13.05 4.62
CA GLY A 179 -11.30 -14.39 4.68
C GLY A 179 -10.99 -15.17 5.97
N VAL A 180 -10.35 -14.53 6.97
CA VAL A 180 -10.00 -15.09 8.27
C VAL A 180 -9.85 -13.97 9.29
N SER A 181 -10.03 -14.26 10.59
CA SER A 181 -9.77 -13.29 11.65
C SER A 181 -8.27 -13.12 11.88
N VAL A 182 -7.82 -11.86 12.02
CA VAL A 182 -6.41 -11.53 12.34
C VAL A 182 -5.97 -12.16 13.65
N LEU A 183 -6.87 -12.26 14.63
CA LEU A 183 -6.59 -12.82 15.96
C LEU A 183 -6.29 -14.32 15.95
N ASP A 184 -6.74 -15.02 14.90
CA ASP A 184 -6.55 -16.46 14.78
C ASP A 184 -5.19 -16.82 14.16
N ILE A 185 -4.48 -15.83 13.55
CA ILE A 185 -3.22 -16.06 12.85
C ILE A 185 -2.05 -15.87 13.82
N PRO A 186 -1.28 -16.91 14.15
CA PRO A 186 -0.11 -16.78 15.00
C PRO A 186 1.00 -15.97 14.32
N PRO A 187 1.86 -15.27 15.08
CA PRO A 187 3.03 -14.61 14.55
C PRO A 187 3.99 -15.58 13.88
N ILE A 188 4.64 -15.18 12.81
CA ILE A 188 5.60 -15.99 12.05
C ILE A 188 7.02 -15.58 12.45
N ALA A 189 7.83 -16.51 12.95
CA ALA A 189 9.24 -16.26 13.21
C ALA A 189 10.00 -16.02 11.90
N LEU A 190 10.91 -15.04 11.87
CA LEU A 190 11.69 -14.75 10.66
C LEU A 190 12.61 -15.90 10.24
N GLN A 191 12.96 -16.78 11.17
CA GLN A 191 13.80 -17.96 10.94
C GLN A 191 13.00 -19.18 10.44
N ASP A 192 11.67 -19.08 10.35
CA ASP A 192 10.83 -20.16 9.87
C ASP A 192 11.12 -20.46 8.39
N GLU A 193 11.71 -21.63 8.14
CA GLU A 193 12.07 -22.08 6.79
C GLU A 193 10.86 -22.56 5.98
N CYS A 194 9.79 -22.98 6.65
CA CYS A 194 8.55 -23.41 6.01
C CYS A 194 7.74 -22.22 5.50
N SER A 195 7.89 -21.03 6.10
CA SER A 195 7.12 -19.86 5.75
C SER A 195 7.62 -19.17 4.48
N VAL A 196 6.74 -19.04 3.50
CA VAL A 196 6.98 -18.23 2.29
C VAL A 196 7.10 -16.75 2.65
N SER A 197 6.27 -16.26 3.57
CA SER A 197 6.30 -14.88 4.04
C SER A 197 7.64 -14.54 4.70
N ALA A 198 8.15 -15.40 5.58
CA ALA A 198 9.46 -15.23 6.20
C ALA A 198 10.59 -15.24 5.15
N ARG A 199 10.52 -16.14 4.17
CA ARG A 199 11.48 -16.21 3.06
C ARG A 199 11.45 -14.96 2.20
N VAL A 200 10.26 -14.47 1.78
CA VAL A 200 10.10 -13.24 1.00
C VAL A 200 10.65 -12.04 1.76
N PHE A 201 10.41 -11.96 3.06
CA PHE A 201 10.95 -10.90 3.91
C PHE A 201 12.50 -10.93 3.95
N ARG A 202 13.11 -12.11 4.14
CA ARG A 202 14.58 -12.25 4.18
C ARG A 202 15.23 -12.02 2.84
N GLU A 203 14.65 -12.56 1.74
CA GLU A 203 15.21 -12.43 0.39
C GLU A 203 14.87 -11.09 -0.27
N GLN A 204 13.93 -10.32 0.30
CA GLN A 204 13.49 -9.02 -0.21
C GLN A 204 13.03 -9.07 -1.67
N ARG A 205 12.46 -10.19 -2.09
CA ARG A 205 12.02 -10.45 -3.45
C ARG A 205 10.62 -11.03 -3.48
N ALA A 206 9.77 -10.51 -4.37
CA ALA A 206 8.43 -11.05 -4.59
C ALA A 206 8.49 -12.48 -5.15
N MET A 207 7.58 -13.33 -4.70
CA MET A 207 7.47 -14.72 -5.12
C MET A 207 6.03 -15.07 -5.47
N ILE A 208 5.87 -15.85 -6.54
CA ILE A 208 4.64 -16.57 -6.83
C ILE A 208 4.94 -18.04 -6.54
N VAL A 209 4.23 -18.63 -5.58
CA VAL A 209 4.48 -19.99 -5.10
C VAL A 209 3.25 -20.82 -5.38
N GLU A 210 3.44 -21.94 -6.07
CA GLU A 210 2.44 -22.98 -6.24
C GLU A 210 2.26 -23.78 -4.95
N GLU A 211 1.27 -24.66 -4.86
CA GLU A 211 1.08 -25.49 -3.69
C GLU A 211 2.39 -26.22 -3.34
N ASP A 212 2.84 -26.00 -2.11
CA ASP A 212 4.02 -26.69 -1.60
C ASP A 212 3.60 -28.06 -1.04
N PRO A 213 4.00 -29.16 -1.66
CA PRO A 213 3.66 -30.49 -1.17
C PRO A 213 4.41 -30.91 0.10
N THR A 214 5.42 -30.13 0.55
CA THR A 214 6.39 -30.57 1.55
C THR A 214 6.16 -30.09 2.98
N GLY A 215 5.18 -29.22 3.24
CA GLY A 215 4.87 -28.80 4.59
C GLY A 215 4.22 -27.43 4.64
N GLN A 216 2.97 -27.40 4.99
CA GLN A 216 2.27 -26.15 5.24
C GLN A 216 2.80 -25.53 6.53
N CYS A 217 3.35 -24.32 6.47
CA CYS A 217 3.54 -23.50 7.64
C CYS A 217 2.18 -23.31 8.32
N GLU A 218 2.06 -23.69 9.59
CA GLU A 218 0.79 -23.65 10.32
C GLU A 218 0.19 -22.25 10.30
N ALA A 219 0.99 -21.22 10.47
CA ALA A 219 0.55 -19.83 10.43
C ALA A 219 0.03 -19.40 9.05
N GLU A 220 0.61 -19.91 7.96
CA GLU A 220 0.20 -19.57 6.59
C GLU A 220 -1.07 -20.32 6.15
N ALA A 221 -1.38 -21.46 6.75
CA ALA A 221 -2.58 -22.26 6.46
C ALA A 221 -3.87 -21.46 6.64
N TYR A 222 -3.88 -20.43 7.48
CA TYR A 222 -5.04 -19.56 7.69
C TYR A 222 -5.42 -18.73 6.46
N TYR A 223 -4.45 -18.22 5.71
CA TYR A 223 -4.70 -17.32 4.58
C TYR A 223 -4.18 -17.85 3.23
N ARG A 224 -3.45 -18.99 3.21
CA ARG A 224 -2.94 -19.60 1.98
C ARG A 224 -3.88 -20.69 1.49
N ARG A 225 -4.29 -20.58 0.22
CA ARG A 225 -4.96 -21.65 -0.53
C ARG A 225 -4.51 -21.60 -1.98
N GLY A 226 -3.98 -22.72 -2.47
CA GLY A 226 -3.47 -22.82 -3.83
C GLY A 226 -2.30 -21.88 -4.10
N LEU A 227 -2.28 -21.29 -5.28
CA LEU A 227 -1.29 -20.30 -5.71
C LEU A 227 -1.29 -19.07 -4.77
N MET A 228 -0.11 -18.68 -4.31
CA MET A 228 0.09 -17.49 -3.48
C MET A 228 1.10 -16.54 -4.13
N LEU A 229 0.70 -15.27 -4.26
CA LEU A 229 1.59 -14.16 -4.54
C LEU A 229 1.99 -13.53 -3.21
N SER A 230 3.29 -13.46 -2.94
CA SER A 230 3.88 -12.86 -1.75
C SER A 230 4.86 -11.77 -2.15
N VAL A 231 4.68 -10.55 -1.63
CA VAL A 231 5.43 -9.35 -2.02
C VAL A 231 5.99 -8.67 -0.77
N PRO A 232 7.30 -8.35 -0.70
CA PRO A 232 7.87 -7.66 0.44
C PRO A 232 7.45 -6.19 0.46
N ILE A 233 7.18 -5.69 1.66
CA ILE A 233 6.95 -4.27 1.93
C ILE A 233 8.31 -3.63 2.19
N MET A 234 8.83 -2.89 1.20
CA MET A 234 10.17 -2.32 1.24
C MET A 234 10.12 -0.82 1.49
N TRP A 235 10.91 -0.34 2.44
CA TRP A 235 11.13 1.07 2.71
C TRP A 235 12.47 1.54 2.16
N THR A 236 12.47 2.59 1.34
CA THR A 236 13.70 3.25 0.89
C THR A 236 14.06 4.35 1.88
N MET A 237 15.22 4.21 2.51
CA MET A 237 15.70 5.17 3.51
C MET A 237 16.17 6.46 2.85
N PRO A 238 15.95 7.65 3.45
CA PRO A 238 16.43 8.93 2.92
C PRO A 238 17.95 9.00 2.74
N ALA A 239 18.69 8.26 3.56
CA ALA A 239 20.16 8.16 3.49
C ALA A 239 20.67 7.14 2.45
N GLY A 240 19.77 6.50 1.71
CA GLY A 240 20.07 5.41 0.80
C GLY A 240 19.95 4.03 1.46
N GLY A 241 19.71 3.01 0.64
CA GLY A 241 19.43 1.64 1.07
C GLY A 241 17.95 1.35 1.26
N THR A 242 17.62 0.06 1.37
CA THR A 242 16.25 -0.42 1.54
C THR A 242 16.15 -1.30 2.80
N GLU A 243 15.01 -1.23 3.48
CA GLU A 243 14.70 -2.01 4.67
C GLU A 243 13.37 -2.73 4.48
N PRO A 244 13.27 -4.06 4.71
CA PRO A 244 12.01 -4.75 4.70
C PRO A 244 11.20 -4.43 5.97
N LEU A 245 9.95 -4.05 5.80
CA LEU A 245 9.04 -3.71 6.90
C LEU A 245 7.97 -4.77 7.12
N GLY A 246 7.73 -5.63 6.14
CA GLY A 246 6.68 -6.62 6.18
C GLY A 246 6.48 -7.34 4.86
N VAL A 247 5.33 -7.99 4.70
CA VAL A 247 4.95 -8.78 3.52
C VAL A 247 3.46 -8.64 3.25
N VAL A 248 3.08 -8.55 1.97
CA VAL A 248 1.71 -8.68 1.49
C VAL A 248 1.55 -10.03 0.82
N ASN A 249 0.54 -10.78 1.21
CA ASN A 249 0.20 -12.08 0.63
C ASN A 249 -1.20 -12.05 0.03
N LEU A 250 -1.37 -12.63 -1.16
CA LEU A 250 -2.65 -12.84 -1.83
C LEU A 250 -2.74 -14.28 -2.31
N SER A 251 -3.88 -14.91 -2.13
CA SER A 251 -4.12 -16.30 -2.56
C SER A 251 -5.59 -16.56 -2.89
N ASP A 252 -5.93 -17.78 -3.32
CA ASP A 252 -7.30 -18.20 -3.67
C ASP A 252 -7.90 -17.31 -4.75
N ARG A 253 -7.24 -17.22 -5.92
CA ARG A 253 -7.70 -16.39 -7.04
C ARG A 253 -9.00 -16.93 -7.64
N SER A 254 -9.99 -16.06 -7.83
CA SER A 254 -11.32 -16.42 -8.33
C SER A 254 -11.32 -17.01 -9.75
N THR A 255 -10.35 -16.62 -10.59
CA THR A 255 -10.24 -17.02 -12.00
C THR A 255 -9.49 -18.32 -12.23
N GLN A 256 -8.94 -18.96 -11.21
CA GLN A 256 -8.05 -20.14 -11.30
C GLN A 256 -6.80 -19.94 -12.18
N GLN A 257 -6.57 -18.74 -12.70
CA GLN A 257 -5.37 -18.43 -13.47
C GLN A 257 -4.24 -18.02 -12.50
N PRO A 258 -2.97 -18.30 -12.84
CA PRO A 258 -1.85 -17.84 -12.03
C PRO A 258 -1.79 -16.31 -11.97
N PHE A 259 -1.21 -15.80 -10.90
CA PHE A 259 -0.92 -14.37 -10.79
C PHE A 259 0.07 -13.97 -11.90
N SER A 260 -0.20 -12.85 -12.55
CA SER A 260 0.60 -12.32 -13.64
C SER A 260 1.76 -11.45 -13.15
N ALA A 261 2.71 -11.15 -14.04
CA ALA A 261 3.75 -10.15 -13.76
C ALA A 261 3.16 -8.74 -13.56
N GLY A 262 2.00 -8.44 -14.15
CA GLY A 262 1.24 -7.21 -13.93
C GLY A 262 0.71 -7.14 -12.49
N ASP A 263 0.07 -8.20 -12.01
CA ASP A 263 -0.38 -8.31 -10.62
C ASP A 263 0.78 -8.09 -9.65
N GLN A 264 1.92 -8.74 -9.89
CA GLN A 264 3.11 -8.57 -9.04
C GLN A 264 3.61 -7.12 -9.03
N LYS A 265 3.67 -6.44 -10.18
CA LYS A 265 4.09 -5.03 -10.26
C LYS A 265 3.12 -4.11 -9.51
N LEU A 266 1.82 -4.31 -9.69
CA LEU A 266 0.78 -3.55 -9.01
C LEU A 266 0.91 -3.69 -7.49
N ILE A 267 0.99 -4.93 -6.97
CA ILE A 267 1.12 -5.17 -5.54
C ILE A 267 2.44 -4.62 -4.98
N THR A 268 3.53 -4.66 -5.76
CA THR A 268 4.81 -4.05 -5.36
C THR A 268 4.70 -2.53 -5.22
N ALA A 269 4.01 -1.86 -6.15
CA ALA A 269 3.76 -0.42 -6.06
C ALA A 269 2.93 -0.07 -4.81
N ILE A 270 1.88 -0.85 -4.53
CA ILE A 270 1.04 -0.68 -3.34
C ILE A 270 1.83 -0.98 -2.06
N ALA A 271 2.65 -2.03 -2.04
CA ALA A 271 3.51 -2.36 -0.90
C ALA A 271 4.44 -1.19 -0.54
N THR A 272 4.92 -0.42 -1.52
CA THR A 272 5.70 0.80 -1.29
C THR A 272 4.88 1.89 -0.60
N GLN A 273 3.59 2.05 -0.93
CA GLN A 273 2.69 2.99 -0.24
C GLN A 273 2.42 2.53 1.20
N ILE A 274 2.21 1.23 1.41
CA ILE A 274 2.06 0.65 2.74
C ILE A 274 3.33 0.89 3.58
N ALA A 275 4.52 0.74 3.00
CA ALA A 275 5.78 1.03 3.68
C ALA A 275 5.84 2.48 4.18
N THR A 276 5.44 3.43 3.35
CA THR A 276 5.37 4.85 3.72
C THR A 276 4.41 5.07 4.89
N ALA A 277 3.23 4.44 4.87
CA ALA A 277 2.26 4.54 5.96
C ALA A 277 2.77 3.94 7.27
N ILE A 278 3.42 2.78 7.23
CA ILE A 278 4.04 2.15 8.40
C ILE A 278 5.07 3.11 9.03
N GLN A 279 5.94 3.71 8.21
CA GLN A 279 6.96 4.64 8.71
C GLN A 279 6.34 5.93 9.26
N ASN A 280 5.36 6.51 8.60
CA ASN A 280 4.65 7.68 9.11
C ASN A 280 4.00 7.40 10.46
N THR A 281 3.33 6.26 10.62
CA THR A 281 2.71 5.85 11.89
C THR A 281 3.77 5.68 12.99
N ARG A 282 4.92 5.06 12.67
CA ARG A 282 6.05 4.92 13.62
C ARG A 282 6.60 6.28 14.05
N LEU A 283 6.81 7.19 13.11
CA LEU A 283 7.30 8.56 13.39
C LEU A 283 6.32 9.37 14.25
N VAL A 284 5.03 9.31 13.94
CA VAL A 284 3.98 9.98 14.74
C VAL A 284 3.94 9.42 16.16
N ARG A 285 3.95 8.10 16.33
CA ARG A 285 3.97 7.46 17.66
C ARG A 285 5.21 7.85 18.45
N ALA A 286 6.39 7.85 17.82
CA ALA A 286 7.65 8.28 18.47
C ALA A 286 7.59 9.77 18.89
N SER A 287 7.08 10.65 18.02
CA SER A 287 6.91 12.08 18.31
C SER A 287 5.94 12.31 19.47
N LEU A 288 4.80 11.64 19.49
CA LEU A 288 3.83 11.74 20.60
C LEU A 288 4.42 11.23 21.92
N SER A 289 5.18 10.14 21.90
CA SER A 289 5.86 9.62 23.08
C SER A 289 6.89 10.62 23.61
N GLN A 290 7.68 11.22 22.71
CA GLN A 290 8.64 12.25 23.08
C GLN A 290 7.95 13.51 23.66
N GLN A 291 6.86 13.95 23.06
CA GLN A 291 6.09 15.09 23.58
C GLN A 291 5.54 14.83 24.99
N ARG A 292 5.01 13.62 25.24
CA ARG A 292 4.54 13.23 26.58
C ARG A 292 5.67 13.28 27.60
N LEU A 293 6.84 12.73 27.24
CA LEU A 293 8.01 12.77 28.13
C LEU A 293 8.44 14.22 28.46
N VAL A 294 8.47 15.10 27.47
CA VAL A 294 8.79 16.52 27.66
C VAL A 294 7.76 17.19 28.59
N GLN A 295 6.46 16.91 28.43
CA GLN A 295 5.42 17.44 29.30
C GLN A 295 5.53 16.92 30.73
N GLU A 296 5.81 15.64 30.93
CA GLU A 296 6.03 15.05 32.25
C GLU A 296 7.24 15.67 32.96
N LEU A 297 8.35 15.88 32.21
CA LEU A 297 9.54 16.56 32.76
C LEU A 297 9.25 18.02 33.11
N SER A 298 8.48 18.74 32.29
CA SER A 298 8.08 20.12 32.60
C SER A 298 7.21 20.19 33.86
N LEU A 299 6.26 19.28 34.01
CA LEU A 299 5.45 19.21 35.24
C LEU A 299 6.30 18.89 36.47
N ALA A 300 7.26 17.96 36.37
CA ALA A 300 8.19 17.63 37.42
C ALA A 300 9.05 18.86 37.83
N HIS A 301 9.51 19.64 36.85
CA HIS A 301 10.21 20.90 37.08
C HIS A 301 9.37 21.90 37.90
N ASP A 302 8.13 22.14 37.46
CA ASP A 302 7.23 23.06 38.15
C ASP A 302 6.94 22.62 39.60
N LEU A 303 6.79 21.33 39.82
CA LEU A 303 6.59 20.76 41.15
C LEU A 303 7.85 20.91 42.00
N GLN A 304 9.04 20.67 41.43
CA GLN A 304 10.31 20.82 42.12
C GLN A 304 10.51 22.26 42.59
N LEU A 305 10.27 23.26 41.72
CA LEU A 305 10.38 24.65 42.09
C LEU A 305 9.42 25.08 43.21
N LYS A 306 8.22 24.47 43.26
CA LYS A 306 7.25 24.72 44.33
C LYS A 306 7.64 24.11 45.68
N LEU A 307 8.57 23.15 45.73
CA LEU A 307 9.11 22.61 46.96
C LEU A 307 10.10 23.58 47.62
N LEU A 308 10.73 24.47 46.84
CA LEU A 308 11.68 25.45 47.36
C LEU A 308 10.96 26.52 48.17
N PRO A 309 11.39 26.82 49.39
CA PRO A 309 10.75 27.83 50.22
C PRO A 309 11.00 29.25 49.68
N ASP A 310 10.03 30.15 49.83
CA ASP A 310 10.27 31.59 49.59
C ASP A 310 11.15 32.17 50.72
N PRO A 311 12.36 32.64 50.42
CA PRO A 311 13.27 33.17 51.45
C PRO A 311 12.68 34.34 52.27
N LYS A 312 11.86 35.19 51.64
CA LYS A 312 11.21 36.33 52.32
C LYS A 312 10.20 35.93 53.38
N VAL A 313 9.51 34.81 53.14
CA VAL A 313 8.50 34.29 54.09
C VAL A 313 9.17 33.43 55.17
N ALA A 314 10.18 32.64 54.78
CA ALA A 314 10.88 31.71 55.67
C ALA A 314 11.86 32.42 56.64
N MET A 315 12.38 33.58 56.27
CA MET A 315 13.34 34.38 57.06
C MET A 315 12.90 35.84 57.18
N PRO A 316 11.79 36.16 57.86
CA PRO A 316 11.27 37.50 57.93
C PRO A 316 12.21 38.46 58.79
N GLU A 317 13.07 37.89 59.60
CA GLU A 317 14.09 38.63 60.46
C GLU A 317 15.35 38.95 59.68
N ALA A 318 15.56 38.55 58.45
CA ALA A 318 16.71 38.80 57.63
C ALA A 318 16.35 39.03 56.17
N GLU A 319 17.16 39.83 55.47
CA GLU A 319 17.07 39.90 53.99
C GLU A 319 17.74 38.70 53.39
N ALA A 320 16.93 37.87 52.69
CA ALA A 320 17.39 36.68 52.02
C ALA A 320 16.88 36.63 50.57
N ALA A 321 17.72 36.17 49.67
CA ALA A 321 17.41 35.90 48.28
C ALA A 321 18.04 34.55 47.89
N ALA A 322 17.30 33.76 47.16
CA ALA A 322 17.78 32.48 46.64
C ALA A 322 17.26 32.24 45.20
N ARG A 323 18.06 31.58 44.40
CA ARG A 323 17.72 31.21 43.04
C ARG A 323 18.34 29.87 42.71
N VAL A 324 17.55 28.97 42.12
CA VAL A 324 17.99 27.69 41.53
C VAL A 324 17.76 27.74 40.03
N MET A 325 18.75 27.34 39.28
CA MET A 325 18.69 27.26 37.82
C MET A 325 19.21 25.87 37.40
N PRO A 326 18.34 24.87 37.24
CA PRO A 326 18.76 23.58 36.77
C PRO A 326 19.39 23.64 35.37
N ALA A 327 20.43 22.86 35.11
CA ALA A 327 21.06 22.75 33.80
C ALA A 327 20.20 21.95 32.80
N GLU A 328 19.36 21.03 33.30
CA GLU A 328 18.37 20.26 32.56
C GLU A 328 16.94 20.64 33.01
N SER A 329 15.95 19.91 32.55
CA SER A 329 14.54 20.14 32.91
C SER A 329 14.29 20.07 34.43
N VAL A 330 15.03 19.23 35.14
CA VAL A 330 15.02 19.07 36.61
C VAL A 330 16.44 18.89 37.10
N GLY A 331 16.73 19.29 38.35
CA GLY A 331 18.09 19.31 38.89
C GLY A 331 18.21 18.71 40.30
N GLY A 332 19.46 18.50 40.74
CA GLY A 332 19.81 18.06 42.08
C GLY A 332 20.03 19.16 43.06
N ASP A 333 20.32 20.38 42.57
CA ASP A 333 20.59 21.55 43.39
C ASP A 333 19.35 22.02 44.13
N PHE A 334 19.49 22.35 45.41
CA PHE A 334 18.42 22.90 46.21
C PHE A 334 18.94 23.77 47.36
N TYR A 335 18.09 24.64 47.81
CA TYR A 335 18.22 25.27 49.12
C TYR A 335 16.97 24.94 49.96
N HIS A 336 17.18 24.88 51.27
CA HIS A 336 16.08 24.68 52.21
C HIS A 336 16.24 25.64 53.39
N ILE A 337 15.12 26.21 53.85
CA ILE A 337 15.05 27.15 54.94
C ILE A 337 14.05 26.64 55.95
N VAL A 338 14.51 26.35 57.15
CA VAL A 338 13.70 25.77 58.24
C VAL A 338 13.68 26.68 59.43
N ARG A 339 12.50 27.01 59.93
CA ARG A 339 12.34 27.80 61.14
C ARG A 339 12.51 26.90 62.35
N LEU A 340 13.54 27.20 63.18
CA LEU A 340 13.92 26.41 64.34
C LEU A 340 13.41 27.02 65.67
N GLY A 341 12.71 28.18 65.61
CA GLY A 341 12.19 28.90 66.79
C GLY A 341 11.92 30.39 66.52
N ARG A 342 11.63 31.18 67.56
CA ARG A 342 11.25 32.57 67.38
C ARG A 342 12.33 33.47 66.78
N ALA A 343 13.62 33.11 66.95
CA ALA A 343 14.79 33.93 66.50
C ALA A 343 15.88 33.03 65.88
N ARG A 344 15.56 31.84 65.47
CA ARG A 344 16.52 30.91 64.88
C ARG A 344 15.94 30.30 63.57
N THR A 345 16.70 30.43 62.53
CA THR A 345 16.40 29.85 61.22
C THR A 345 17.59 29.03 60.74
N GLY A 346 17.37 27.82 60.29
CA GLY A 346 18.36 26.98 59.61
C GLY A 346 18.31 27.20 58.13
N VAL A 347 19.47 27.26 57.49
CA VAL A 347 19.62 27.30 56.02
C VAL A 347 20.49 26.12 55.60
N MET A 348 20.04 25.37 54.63
CA MET A 348 20.76 24.28 54.01
C MET A 348 20.87 24.50 52.51
N ILE A 349 22.03 24.28 51.94
CA ILE A 349 22.27 24.23 50.50
C ILE A 349 22.79 22.83 50.20
N GLY A 350 22.23 22.18 49.19
CA GLY A 350 22.62 20.83 48.80
C GLY A 350 22.70 20.71 47.32
N ASP A 351 23.58 19.78 46.89
CA ASP A 351 23.73 19.32 45.53
C ASP A 351 23.75 17.78 45.55
N VAL A 352 22.85 17.20 44.79
CA VAL A 352 22.79 15.74 44.57
C VAL A 352 23.70 15.39 43.40
N SER A 353 24.75 14.59 43.65
CA SER A 353 25.78 14.20 42.69
C SER A 353 25.25 13.30 41.55
N SER A 354 24.16 13.71 40.93
CA SER A 354 23.48 13.11 39.81
C SER A 354 22.75 14.21 39.05
N HIS A 355 22.21 13.92 37.87
CA HIS A 355 21.43 14.86 37.09
C HIS A 355 20.09 14.27 36.68
N GLY A 356 19.19 15.14 36.24
CA GLY A 356 17.88 14.74 35.75
C GLY A 356 16.94 14.25 36.86
N TYR A 357 15.97 13.38 36.46
CA TYR A 357 14.85 12.96 37.31
C TYR A 357 15.26 12.28 38.63
N ARG A 358 16.34 11.48 38.62
CA ARG A 358 16.84 10.80 39.83
C ARG A 358 17.35 11.77 40.87
N ALA A 359 18.10 12.78 40.43
CA ALA A 359 18.60 13.83 41.33
C ALA A 359 17.45 14.61 41.95
N ALA A 360 16.44 14.95 41.17
CA ALA A 360 15.24 15.66 41.62
C ALA A 360 14.44 14.88 42.70
N LEU A 361 14.32 13.57 42.56
CA LEU A 361 13.68 12.71 43.59
C LEU A 361 14.48 12.68 44.90
N ILE A 362 15.80 12.49 44.81
CA ILE A 362 16.67 12.47 46.00
C ILE A 362 16.64 13.85 46.69
N MET A 363 16.66 14.93 45.91
CA MET A 363 16.50 16.27 46.41
C MET A 363 15.20 16.47 47.20
N ALA A 364 14.06 16.02 46.64
CA ALA A 364 12.76 16.11 47.30
C ALA A 364 12.72 15.28 48.61
N LEU A 365 13.34 14.10 48.62
CA LEU A 365 13.50 13.28 49.84
C LEU A 365 14.37 13.97 50.85
N ALA A 366 15.52 14.51 50.46
CA ALA A 366 16.43 15.25 51.34
C ALA A 366 15.76 16.49 51.97
N MET A 367 14.99 17.27 51.20
CA MET A 367 14.25 18.40 51.71
C MET A 367 13.17 17.99 52.71
N SER A 368 12.40 16.94 52.39
CA SER A 368 11.34 16.40 53.28
C SER A 368 11.93 15.89 54.60
N ALA A 369 12.98 15.07 54.52
CA ALA A 369 13.66 14.55 55.68
C ALA A 369 14.33 15.67 56.55
N SER A 370 14.94 16.65 55.87
CA SER A 370 15.59 17.79 56.58
C SER A 370 14.59 18.61 57.38
N THR A 371 13.35 18.78 56.88
CA THR A 371 12.28 19.48 57.62
C THR A 371 11.95 18.76 58.93
N ILE A 372 11.93 17.45 58.94
CA ILE A 372 11.63 16.62 60.13
C ILE A 372 12.78 16.66 61.11
N HIS A 373 14.01 16.41 60.65
CA HIS A 373 15.19 16.32 61.50
C HIS A 373 15.64 17.65 62.07
N ALA A 374 15.47 18.77 61.35
CA ALA A 374 15.81 20.07 61.80
C ALA A 374 15.05 20.54 63.06
N GLN A 375 13.84 20.06 63.28
CA GLN A 375 13.05 20.40 64.48
C GLN A 375 13.55 19.72 65.74
N ALA A 376 14.17 18.55 65.62
CA ALA A 376 14.65 17.72 66.74
C ALA A 376 16.14 17.93 67.03
N ALA A 377 16.94 18.39 66.09
CA ALA A 377 18.39 18.50 66.19
C ALA A 377 18.82 19.74 67.02
N ALA A 378 19.80 19.57 67.90
CA ALA A 378 20.39 20.63 68.69
C ALA A 378 21.36 21.56 67.89
N ASP A 379 22.01 20.94 66.87
CA ASP A 379 22.98 21.61 65.99
C ASP A 379 22.93 21.06 64.55
N PRO A 380 23.57 21.74 63.56
CA PRO A 380 23.59 21.32 62.18
C PRO A 380 24.24 19.93 61.94
N GLY A 381 25.20 19.53 62.77
CA GLY A 381 25.86 18.23 62.62
C GLY A 381 24.95 17.07 62.98
N GLU A 382 24.17 17.18 64.04
CA GLU A 382 23.13 16.19 64.40
C GLU A 382 22.09 16.05 63.29
N MET A 383 21.65 17.19 62.76
CA MET A 383 20.71 17.19 61.64
C MET A 383 21.25 16.46 60.41
N LEU A 384 22.49 16.74 59.99
CA LEU A 384 23.10 16.08 58.85
C LEU A 384 23.34 14.60 59.08
N ASN A 385 23.69 14.17 60.30
CA ASN A 385 23.84 12.77 60.64
C ASN A 385 22.49 12.04 60.55
N ALA A 386 21.42 12.62 61.07
CA ALA A 386 20.08 12.07 60.97
C ALA A 386 19.59 11.97 59.52
N LEU A 387 19.87 13.01 58.72
CA LEU A 387 19.57 13.00 57.29
C LEU A 387 20.34 11.89 56.54
N LEU A 388 21.66 11.76 56.85
CA LEU A 388 22.50 10.71 56.26
C LEU A 388 21.96 9.33 56.57
N PHE A 389 21.49 9.07 57.77
CA PHE A 389 20.87 7.81 58.17
C PHE A 389 19.62 7.51 57.38
N THR A 390 18.72 8.51 57.25
CA THR A 390 17.47 8.39 56.51
C THR A 390 17.66 8.13 54.99
N LEU A 391 18.72 8.72 54.40
CA LEU A 391 19.00 8.59 52.98
C LEU A 391 19.79 7.31 52.61
N ARG A 392 20.29 6.54 53.62
CA ARG A 392 21.00 5.26 53.40
C ARG A 392 20.07 4.06 53.42
N GLU A 393 18.89 4.14 54.05
CA GLU A 393 17.83 3.13 53.99
C GLU A 393 17.02 3.25 52.69
#